data_a4fada3f9b7b1f0335624e0af7d562e8
#
_entry.id   a4fada3f9b7b1f0335624e0af7d562e8
#
_cell.length_a   1.000
_cell.length_b   1.000
_cell.length_c   1.000
_cell.angle_alpha   90.00
_cell.angle_beta   90.00
_cell.angle_gamma   90.00
#
_symmetry.space_group_name_H-M   'P 1'
#
loop_
_entity.id
_entity.type
_entity.pdbx_description
1 polymer ?
#
loop_
_entity_poly.entity_id
_entity_poly.type
_entity_poly.pdbx_seq_one_letter_code
_entity_poly.pdbx_strand_id
1 'polypeptide(L)'
;MDIQTSPDPVARARELGAEIVVAADEIERTRRIPEALLERLHASRLFRMLLPRAAGGDETEPALYVATIEELARHDASIAWNVFVANSSCLIAAYLEPATNHAVFADPAWNSAVDD
;
A
#
# COMPACT_ATOMS: atom_id res chain seq x y z
N MET A 1 5.40 -11.46 -17.24
CA MET A 1 5.99 -10.35 -16.46
C MET A 1 5.45 -10.37 -15.04
N ASP A 2 6.32 -10.21 -14.07
CA ASP A 2 5.89 -10.14 -12.68
C ASP A 2 5.18 -8.82 -12.44
N ILE A 3 3.95 -8.87 -11.93
CA ILE A 3 3.15 -7.68 -11.65
C ILE A 3 3.83 -6.77 -10.64
N GLN A 4 4.60 -7.33 -9.71
CA GLN A 4 5.28 -6.56 -8.67
C GLN A 4 6.35 -5.64 -9.22
N THR A 5 6.81 -5.88 -10.45
CA THR A 5 7.82 -5.05 -11.10
C THR A 5 7.20 -4.03 -12.05
N SER A 6 5.87 -4.05 -12.23
CA SER A 6 5.20 -3.09 -13.09
C SER A 6 5.37 -1.66 -12.55
N PRO A 7 5.73 -0.68 -13.38
CA PRO A 7 5.82 0.72 -12.93
C PRO A 7 4.45 1.35 -12.67
N ASP A 8 3.37 0.75 -13.18
CA ASP A 8 2.02 1.28 -13.03
C ASP A 8 1.35 0.70 -11.78
N PRO A 9 1.15 1.51 -10.72
CA PRO A 9 0.50 1.01 -9.51
C PRO A 9 -0.95 0.59 -9.73
N VAL A 10 -1.66 1.16 -10.70
CA VAL A 10 -3.02 0.72 -11.04
C VAL A 10 -2.99 -0.72 -11.55
N ALA A 11 -2.03 -1.06 -12.41
CA ALA A 11 -1.87 -2.42 -12.91
C ALA A 11 -1.54 -3.39 -11.76
N ARG A 12 -0.67 -2.98 -10.84
CA ARG A 12 -0.36 -3.81 -9.66
C ARG A 12 -1.59 -4.06 -8.80
N ALA A 13 -2.40 -3.02 -8.58
CA ALA A 13 -3.63 -3.14 -7.82
C ALA A 13 -4.64 -4.07 -8.52
N ARG A 14 -4.76 -3.93 -9.82
CA ARG A 14 -5.68 -4.75 -10.62
C ARG A 14 -5.32 -6.23 -10.55
N GLU A 15 -4.05 -6.54 -10.58
CA GLU A 15 -3.59 -7.93 -10.50
C GLU A 15 -3.88 -8.57 -9.14
N LEU A 16 -3.95 -7.78 -8.08
CA LEU A 16 -4.31 -8.28 -6.76
C LEU A 16 -5.82 -8.41 -6.58
N GLY A 17 -6.60 -7.91 -7.53
CA GLY A 17 -8.06 -7.83 -7.40
C GLY A 17 -8.73 -9.14 -7.05
N ALA A 18 -8.38 -10.24 -7.73
CA ALA A 18 -8.98 -11.55 -7.48
C ALA A 18 -8.70 -12.04 -6.06
N GLU A 19 -7.47 -11.87 -5.58
CA GLU A 19 -7.11 -12.24 -4.22
C GLU A 19 -7.86 -11.41 -3.18
N ILE A 20 -8.02 -10.11 -3.47
CA ILE A 20 -8.74 -9.20 -2.58
C ILE A 20 -10.21 -9.62 -2.47
N VAL A 21 -10.85 -9.90 -3.59
CA VAL A 21 -12.25 -10.31 -3.61
C VAL A 21 -12.45 -11.61 -2.83
N VAL A 22 -11.56 -12.58 -3.01
CA VAL A 22 -11.63 -13.84 -2.27
C VAL A 22 -11.47 -13.62 -0.77
N ALA A 23 -10.64 -12.68 -0.37
CA ALA A 23 -10.36 -12.40 1.04
C ALA A 23 -11.42 -11.52 1.71
N ALA A 24 -12.33 -10.90 0.95
CA ALA A 24 -13.26 -9.90 1.48
C ALA A 24 -14.08 -10.38 2.68
N ASP A 25 -14.63 -11.58 2.61
CA ASP A 25 -15.44 -12.14 3.69
C ASP A 25 -14.62 -12.36 4.97
N GLU A 26 -13.39 -12.86 4.81
CA GLU A 26 -12.51 -13.07 5.96
C GLU A 26 -12.11 -11.74 6.58
N ILE A 27 -11.82 -10.73 5.76
CA ILE A 27 -11.48 -9.39 6.25
C ILE A 27 -12.63 -8.81 7.06
N GLU A 28 -13.85 -8.93 6.55
CA GLU A 28 -15.04 -8.42 7.26
C GLU A 28 -15.25 -9.15 8.57
N ARG A 29 -15.06 -10.45 8.60
CA ARG A 29 -15.28 -11.28 9.79
C ARG A 29 -14.19 -11.08 10.84
N THR A 30 -12.93 -11.02 10.43
CA THR A 30 -11.79 -10.95 11.35
C THR A 30 -11.29 -9.55 11.63
N ARG A 31 -11.68 -8.58 10.80
CA ARG A 31 -11.18 -7.20 10.84
C ARG A 31 -9.67 -7.11 10.60
N ARG A 32 -9.13 -8.11 9.91
CA ARG A 32 -7.70 -8.19 9.59
C ARG A 32 -7.49 -8.60 8.15
N ILE A 33 -6.42 -8.09 7.55
CA ILE A 33 -6.00 -8.54 6.23
C ILE A 33 -5.27 -9.87 6.41
N PRO A 34 -5.65 -10.94 5.68
CA PRO A 34 -4.92 -12.19 5.75
C PRO A 34 -3.43 -11.98 5.48
N GLU A 35 -2.58 -12.68 6.23
CA GLU A 35 -1.14 -12.47 6.16
C GLU A 35 -0.58 -12.62 4.75
N ALA A 36 -1.03 -13.63 4.00
CA ALA A 36 -0.57 -13.85 2.63
C ALA A 36 -0.91 -12.67 1.72
N LEU A 37 -2.10 -12.09 1.87
CA LEU A 37 -2.49 -10.91 1.09
C LEU A 37 -1.70 -9.68 1.52
N LEU A 38 -1.47 -9.53 2.83
CA LEU A 38 -0.69 -8.41 3.36
C LEU A 38 0.74 -8.44 2.80
N GLU A 39 1.36 -9.62 2.74
CA GLU A 39 2.69 -9.78 2.14
C GLU A 39 2.69 -9.38 0.67
N ARG A 40 1.64 -9.75 -0.07
CA ARG A 40 1.50 -9.38 -1.48
C ARG A 40 1.32 -7.88 -1.65
N LEU A 41 0.58 -7.24 -0.76
CA LEU A 41 0.40 -5.79 -0.77
C LEU A 41 1.73 -5.07 -0.51
N HIS A 42 2.53 -5.55 0.45
CA HIS A 42 3.84 -4.99 0.70
C HIS A 42 4.79 -5.19 -0.49
N ALA A 43 4.80 -6.39 -1.05
CA ALA A 43 5.66 -6.70 -2.19
C ALA A 43 5.29 -5.87 -3.43
N SER A 44 4.01 -5.52 -3.58
CA SER A 44 3.53 -4.69 -4.68
C SER A 44 3.86 -3.21 -4.49
N ARG A 45 4.38 -2.81 -3.32
CA ARG A 45 4.76 -1.45 -2.94
C ARG A 45 3.57 -0.47 -2.85
N LEU A 46 2.35 -0.96 -2.77
CA LEU A 46 1.17 -0.09 -2.72
C LEU A 46 1.08 0.72 -1.43
N PHE A 47 1.71 0.26 -0.35
CA PHE A 47 1.76 1.03 0.90
C PHE A 47 2.78 2.17 0.86
N ARG A 48 3.63 2.23 -0.16
CA ARG A 48 4.73 3.20 -0.25
C ARG A 48 4.61 4.16 -1.44
N MET A 49 3.41 4.29 -2.01
CA MET A 49 3.21 5.12 -3.18
C MET A 49 3.56 6.59 -2.96
N LEU A 50 3.17 7.15 -1.82
CA LEU A 50 3.40 8.57 -1.52
C LEU A 50 4.68 8.83 -0.71
N LEU A 51 5.40 7.78 -0.32
CA LEU A 51 6.67 7.95 0.36
C LEU A 51 7.69 8.52 -0.62
N PRO A 52 8.45 9.57 -0.23
CA PRO A 52 9.49 10.12 -1.13
C PRO A 52 10.55 9.08 -1.51
N ARG A 53 11.11 9.22 -2.70
CA ARG A 53 12.18 8.32 -3.17
C ARG A 53 13.37 8.32 -2.23
N ALA A 54 13.70 9.47 -1.65
CA ALA A 54 14.80 9.58 -0.70
C ALA A 54 14.58 8.71 0.55
N ALA A 55 13.33 8.39 0.87
CA ALA A 55 12.98 7.52 2.01
C ALA A 55 12.64 6.09 1.57
N GLY A 56 12.88 5.74 0.33
CA GLY A 56 12.65 4.39 -0.18
C GLY A 56 11.27 4.16 -0.80
N GLY A 57 10.54 5.22 -1.09
CA GLY A 57 9.22 5.14 -1.70
C GLY A 57 9.21 5.39 -3.19
N ASP A 58 8.04 5.36 -3.77
CA ASP A 58 7.85 5.51 -5.21
C ASP A 58 7.54 6.95 -5.63
N GLU A 59 7.18 7.81 -4.69
CA GLU A 59 6.86 9.23 -4.95
C GLU A 59 5.87 9.36 -6.10
N THR A 60 4.79 8.57 -6.03
CA THR A 60 3.78 8.47 -7.08
C THR A 60 3.06 9.80 -7.28
N GLU A 61 2.80 10.16 -8.53
CA GLU A 61 2.03 11.35 -8.87
C GLU A 61 0.62 11.27 -8.26
N PRO A 62 0.08 12.38 -7.70
CA PRO A 62 -1.23 12.35 -7.02
C PRO A 62 -2.38 11.78 -7.84
N ALA A 63 -2.48 12.13 -9.12
CA ALA A 63 -3.56 11.60 -9.97
C ALA A 63 -3.49 10.09 -10.12
N LEU A 64 -2.28 9.56 -10.26
CA LEU A 64 -2.05 8.12 -10.40
C LEU A 64 -2.31 7.41 -9.07
N TYR A 65 -1.95 8.04 -7.96
CA TYR A 65 -2.26 7.51 -6.63
C TYR A 65 -3.78 7.37 -6.43
N VAL A 66 -4.55 8.42 -6.75
CA VAL A 66 -6.00 8.39 -6.62
C VAL A 66 -6.60 7.28 -7.49
N ALA A 67 -6.14 7.15 -8.74
CA ALA A 67 -6.61 6.08 -9.63
C ALA A 67 -6.32 4.70 -9.05
N THR A 68 -5.20 4.53 -8.37
CA THR A 68 -4.83 3.26 -7.73
C THR A 68 -5.77 2.95 -6.56
N ILE A 69 -6.05 3.95 -5.72
CA ILE A 69 -7.01 3.78 -4.61
C ILE A 69 -8.39 3.41 -5.15
N GLU A 70 -8.84 4.05 -6.22
CA GLU A 70 -10.12 3.71 -6.86
C GLU A 70 -10.14 2.27 -7.35
N GLU A 71 -9.05 1.81 -7.94
CA GLU A 71 -8.94 0.43 -8.42
C GLU A 71 -9.05 -0.56 -7.25
N LEU A 72 -8.36 -0.29 -6.15
CA LEU A 72 -8.46 -1.12 -4.94
C LEU A 72 -9.88 -1.13 -4.39
N ALA A 73 -10.53 0.03 -4.35
CA ALA A 73 -11.88 0.16 -3.81
C ALA A 73 -12.92 -0.62 -4.62
N ARG A 74 -12.69 -0.83 -5.90
CA ARG A 74 -13.56 -1.67 -6.74
C ARG A 74 -13.58 -3.11 -6.27
N HIS A 75 -12.49 -3.56 -5.64
CA HIS A 75 -12.38 -4.93 -5.17
C HIS A 75 -12.76 -5.06 -3.70
N ASP A 76 -12.33 -4.11 -2.86
CA ASP A 76 -12.69 -4.08 -1.44
C ASP A 76 -12.36 -2.72 -0.84
N ALA A 77 -13.37 -2.09 -0.24
CA ALA A 77 -13.23 -0.75 0.33
C ALA A 77 -12.30 -0.73 1.55
N SER A 78 -12.27 -1.79 2.37
CA SER A 78 -11.39 -1.81 3.53
C SER A 78 -9.92 -1.91 3.15
N ILE A 79 -9.59 -2.65 2.10
CA ILE A 79 -8.23 -2.70 1.58
C ILE A 79 -7.83 -1.31 1.08
N ALA A 80 -8.70 -0.66 0.31
CA ALA A 80 -8.44 0.69 -0.19
C ALA A 80 -8.21 1.67 0.96
N TRP A 81 -8.99 1.57 2.01
CA TRP A 81 -8.86 2.42 3.20
C TRP A 81 -7.51 2.20 3.89
N ASN A 82 -7.11 0.94 4.09
CA ASN A 82 -5.83 0.63 4.71
C ASN A 82 -4.65 1.18 3.90
N VAL A 83 -4.69 1.03 2.59
CA VAL A 83 -3.64 1.55 1.71
C VAL A 83 -3.63 3.08 1.75
N PHE A 84 -4.80 3.70 1.75
CA PHE A 84 -4.93 5.15 1.85
C PHE A 84 -4.32 5.67 3.17
N VAL A 85 -4.66 5.07 4.31
CA VAL A 85 -4.15 5.50 5.62
C VAL A 85 -2.63 5.35 5.69
N ALA A 86 -2.10 4.21 5.23
CA ALA A 86 -0.66 3.98 5.24
C ALA A 86 0.08 5.01 4.40
N ASN A 87 -0.44 5.32 3.20
CA ASN A 87 0.19 6.32 2.33
C ASN A 87 0.08 7.74 2.89
N SER A 88 -1.03 8.06 3.54
CA SER A 88 -1.19 9.36 4.18
C SER A 88 -0.13 9.57 5.25
N SER A 89 0.20 8.53 6.01
CA SER A 89 1.27 8.57 7.00
C SER A 89 2.63 8.80 6.36
N CYS A 90 2.84 8.29 5.15
CA CYS A 90 4.10 8.47 4.43
C CYS A 90 4.38 9.92 4.04
N LEU A 91 3.37 10.77 3.94
CA LEU A 91 3.57 12.18 3.60
C LEU A 91 4.42 12.92 4.62
N ILE A 92 4.40 12.46 5.86
CA ILE A 92 5.19 13.05 6.94
C ILE A 92 6.69 12.95 6.66
N ALA A 93 7.11 11.96 5.89
CA ALA A 93 8.52 11.75 5.59
C ALA A 93 9.18 12.94 4.89
N ALA A 94 8.40 13.75 4.16
CA ALA A 94 8.92 14.93 3.48
C ALA A 94 9.43 15.98 4.45
N TYR A 95 9.00 15.93 5.70
CA TYR A 95 9.32 16.91 6.73
C TYR A 95 10.31 16.38 7.78
N LEU A 96 10.79 15.14 7.63
CA LEU A 96 11.71 14.53 8.57
C LEU A 96 13.15 14.61 8.06
N GLU A 97 14.11 14.65 8.99
CA GLU A 97 15.52 14.54 8.64
C GLU A 97 15.80 13.17 8.03
N PRO A 98 16.78 13.06 7.11
CA PRO A 98 17.08 11.79 6.45
C PRO A 98 17.34 10.62 7.41
N ALA A 99 18.04 10.85 8.51
CA ALA A 99 18.30 9.79 9.49
C ALA A 99 17.01 9.31 10.16
N THR A 100 16.10 10.24 10.47
CA THR A 100 14.81 9.92 11.07
C THR A 100 13.93 9.16 10.09
N ASN A 101 13.91 9.59 8.81
CA ASN A 101 13.20 8.89 7.77
C ASN A 101 13.67 7.45 7.64
N HIS A 102 14.98 7.24 7.66
CA HIS A 102 15.54 5.90 7.57
C HIS A 102 15.10 5.05 8.75
N ALA A 103 15.14 5.61 9.97
CA ALA A 103 14.74 4.88 11.17
C ALA A 103 13.27 4.47 11.14
N VAL A 104 12.39 5.35 10.62
CA VAL A 104 10.94 5.12 10.61
C VAL A 104 10.50 4.26 9.43
N PHE A 105 11.03 4.53 8.23
CA PHE A 105 10.48 3.99 6.97
C PHE A 105 11.35 2.94 6.29
N ALA A 106 12.54 2.62 6.82
CA ALA A 106 13.43 1.64 6.19
C ALA A 106 12.82 0.24 6.18
N ASP A 107 12.07 -0.13 7.21
CA ASP A 107 11.40 -1.42 7.29
C ASP A 107 10.11 -1.38 6.47
N PRO A 108 9.99 -2.16 5.38
CA PRO A 108 8.78 -2.19 4.59
C PRO A 108 7.53 -2.62 5.36
N ALA A 109 7.71 -3.31 6.49
CA ALA A 109 6.60 -3.83 7.27
C ALA A 109 6.07 -2.84 8.32
N TRP A 110 6.64 -1.63 8.45
CA TRP A 110 6.21 -0.69 9.48
C TRP A 110 4.71 -0.38 9.40
N ASN A 111 4.15 -0.37 8.18
CA ASN A 111 2.75 -0.08 7.96
C ASN A 111 1.81 -1.17 8.43
N SER A 112 2.31 -2.36 8.72
CA SER A 112 1.44 -3.45 9.17
C SER A 112 0.80 -3.15 10.54
N ALA A 113 1.37 -2.24 11.32
CA ALA A 113 0.78 -1.81 12.57
C ALA A 113 -0.54 -1.05 12.37
N VAL A 114 -0.77 -0.51 11.18
CA VAL A 114 -1.99 0.22 10.86
C VAL A 114 -3.21 -0.72 10.79
N ASP A 115 -2.97 -2.01 10.53
CA ASP A 115 -4.03 -3.00 10.40
C ASP A 115 -4.62 -3.42 11.76
N ASP A 116 -3.92 -3.15 12.82
CA ASP A 116 -4.38 -3.43 14.17
C ASP A 116 -5.25 -2.29 14.68
#